data_f28a934df6b9924dd4342660f81cb785
#
_entry.id   f28a934df6b9924dd4342660f81cb785
#
_cell.length_a   1.000
_cell.length_b   1.000
_cell.length_c   1.000
_cell.angle_alpha   90.00
_cell.angle_beta   90.00
_cell.angle_gamma   90.00
#
_symmetry.space_group_name_H-M   'P 1'
#
loop_
_entity.id
_entity.type
_entity.pdbx_description
1 polymer ?
#
loop_
_entity_poly.entity_id
_entity_poly.type
_entity_poly.pdbx_seq_one_letter_code
_entity_poly.pdbx_strand_id
1 'polypeptide(L)'
;MLKRRQFLCATGASVLLAASRPLRAVSPVASAAVELREAWAGIERRSGGRLGICLLDSATGRRIGQREDERFPLCSTFKFVLAAAVLQRVDKGELTLGKRVKIRAADMLEHAPVTERHVGGSLSVAELCRATMIHSDNPAANLLFPLVGEPAGLTAFLRGIGDAHTRSDRHEPEMNRFAPGDPRDTTTPAAMAATLRTLLLGDALQPASRKQLTDWMIDNRTGDTCLRAGLPRGWKIGDKTGSNGSDTRNDIAILWQPGRQAPLLLTAYLNGATVDAAARDAALKAVAAAVAMTGAGFIDDAFQREWRTPTEVTPR
;
A
#
# COMPACT_ATOMS: atom_id res chain seq x y z
N MET A 1 -38.01 91.69 13.49
CA MET A 1 -36.86 91.43 12.61
C MET A 1 -36.29 90.11 12.98
N LEU A 2 -36.65 88.99 12.30
CA LEU A 2 -36.16 87.64 12.60
C LEU A 2 -35.41 87.14 11.37
N LYS A 3 -34.15 86.76 11.56
CA LYS A 3 -33.32 86.16 10.52
C LYS A 3 -33.55 84.64 10.49
N ARG A 4 -33.96 84.13 9.33
CA ARG A 4 -34.10 82.72 9.02
C ARG A 4 -32.71 82.09 8.83
N ARG A 5 -32.35 81.05 9.63
CA ARG A 5 -31.20 80.17 9.41
C ARG A 5 -31.67 79.02 8.54
N GLN A 6 -31.02 78.86 7.40
CA GLN A 6 -31.22 77.68 6.51
C GLN A 6 -30.32 76.51 7.07
N PHE A 7 -30.94 75.38 7.31
CA PHE A 7 -30.24 74.11 7.60
C PHE A 7 -30.05 73.38 6.26
N LEU A 8 -28.80 73.16 5.86
CA LEU A 8 -28.43 72.20 4.79
C LEU A 8 -28.36 70.80 5.40
N CYS A 9 -29.25 69.91 4.95
CA CYS A 9 -29.12 68.50 5.19
C CYS A 9 -28.16 67.88 4.14
N ALA A 10 -27.00 67.48 4.53
CA ALA A 10 -26.11 66.68 3.72
C ALA A 10 -26.48 65.19 3.88
N THR A 11 -27.08 64.59 2.86
CA THR A 11 -27.32 63.16 2.74
C THR A 11 -26.02 62.47 2.30
N GLY A 12 -25.34 61.84 3.24
CA GLY A 12 -24.17 60.99 2.95
C GLY A 12 -24.63 59.61 2.39
N ALA A 13 -24.37 59.39 1.13
CA ALA A 13 -24.55 58.06 0.52
C ALA A 13 -23.35 57.16 0.90
N SER A 14 -23.57 56.22 1.81
CA SER A 14 -22.60 55.18 2.13
C SER A 14 -22.60 54.14 1.03
N VAL A 15 -21.56 54.13 0.18
CA VAL A 15 -21.31 53.03 -0.78
C VAL A 15 -20.71 51.85 -0.03
N LEU A 16 -21.51 50.80 0.20
CA LEU A 16 -21.04 49.51 0.65
C LEU A 16 -20.30 48.86 -0.52
N LEU A 17 -18.96 48.91 -0.51
CA LEU A 17 -18.14 48.02 -1.33
C LEU A 17 -18.25 46.59 -0.76
N ALA A 18 -19.09 45.77 -1.39
CA ALA A 18 -19.10 44.34 -1.20
C ALA A 18 -17.80 43.76 -1.78
N ALA A 19 -16.85 43.44 -0.90
CA ALA A 19 -15.64 42.70 -1.29
C ALA A 19 -16.04 41.29 -1.71
N SER A 20 -16.27 41.09 -3.01
CA SER A 20 -16.41 39.78 -3.60
C SER A 20 -15.07 39.02 -3.42
N ARG A 21 -15.01 38.09 -2.44
CA ARG A 21 -13.93 37.12 -2.34
C ARG A 21 -13.97 36.29 -3.63
N PRO A 22 -12.83 36.18 -4.36
CA PRO A 22 -12.79 35.29 -5.50
C PRO A 22 -13.03 33.88 -5.01
N LEU A 23 -14.06 33.19 -5.55
CA LEU A 23 -14.18 31.75 -5.41
C LEU A 23 -12.89 31.14 -5.98
N ARG A 24 -12.04 30.63 -5.10
CA ARG A 24 -10.89 29.86 -5.52
C ARG A 24 -11.43 28.62 -6.24
N ALA A 25 -11.21 28.52 -7.54
CA ALA A 25 -11.45 27.30 -8.29
C ALA A 25 -10.66 26.17 -7.62
N VAL A 26 -11.37 25.10 -7.23
CA VAL A 26 -10.74 23.91 -6.67
C VAL A 26 -9.88 23.32 -7.79
N SER A 27 -8.60 23.09 -7.55
CA SER A 27 -7.71 22.43 -8.52
C SER A 27 -8.31 21.06 -8.91
N PRO A 28 -8.28 20.67 -10.21
CA PRO A 28 -8.76 19.35 -10.65
C PRO A 28 -8.19 18.18 -9.85
N VAL A 29 -6.96 18.31 -9.37
CA VAL A 29 -6.29 17.32 -8.53
C VAL A 29 -6.86 17.26 -7.12
N ALA A 30 -7.19 18.39 -6.52
CA ALA A 30 -7.86 18.41 -5.22
C ALA A 30 -9.26 17.77 -5.34
N SER A 31 -9.95 17.95 -6.47
CA SER A 31 -11.23 17.28 -6.76
C SER A 31 -11.06 15.76 -6.85
N ALA A 32 -10.11 15.26 -7.65
CA ALA A 32 -9.83 13.84 -7.80
C ALA A 32 -9.44 13.15 -6.47
N ALA A 33 -8.67 13.83 -5.62
CA ALA A 33 -8.33 13.31 -4.30
C ALA A 33 -9.54 13.21 -3.36
N VAL A 34 -10.46 14.16 -3.44
CA VAL A 34 -11.72 14.14 -2.67
C VAL A 34 -12.61 13.01 -3.16
N GLU A 35 -12.83 12.91 -4.47
CA GLU A 35 -13.65 11.85 -5.08
C GLU A 35 -13.13 10.44 -4.72
N LEU A 36 -11.81 10.27 -4.74
CA LEU A 36 -11.18 8.99 -4.40
C LEU A 36 -11.40 8.62 -2.93
N ARG A 37 -11.23 9.59 -2.01
CA ARG A 37 -11.50 9.36 -0.58
C ARG A 37 -12.98 9.09 -0.31
N GLU A 38 -13.89 9.77 -0.98
CA GLU A 38 -15.33 9.52 -0.86
C GLU A 38 -15.71 8.12 -1.34
N ALA A 39 -15.14 7.68 -2.48
CA ALA A 39 -15.33 6.33 -2.99
C ALA A 39 -14.83 5.28 -1.98
N TRP A 40 -13.63 5.45 -1.42
CA TRP A 40 -13.06 4.55 -0.42
C TRP A 40 -13.87 4.55 0.88
N ALA A 41 -14.30 5.71 1.37
CA ALA A 41 -15.18 5.78 2.54
C ALA A 41 -16.52 5.06 2.30
N GLY A 42 -17.05 5.12 1.07
CA GLY A 42 -18.22 4.34 0.67
C GLY A 42 -17.97 2.83 0.70
N ILE A 43 -16.80 2.37 0.25
CA ILE A 43 -16.40 0.95 0.31
C ILE A 43 -16.26 0.51 1.77
N GLU A 44 -15.61 1.29 2.61
CA GLU A 44 -15.46 1.02 4.05
C GLU A 44 -16.82 0.79 4.72
N ARG A 45 -17.76 1.73 4.54
CA ARG A 45 -19.11 1.60 5.11
C ARG A 45 -19.83 0.33 4.69
N ARG A 46 -19.70 -0.06 3.42
CA ARG A 46 -20.36 -1.30 2.92
C ARG A 46 -19.69 -2.58 3.42
N SER A 47 -18.40 -2.54 3.72
CA SER A 47 -17.67 -3.70 4.25
C SER A 47 -17.94 -3.97 5.73
N GLY A 48 -18.44 -2.97 6.46
CA GLY A 48 -18.69 -3.03 7.91
C GLY A 48 -17.43 -3.10 8.75
N GLY A 49 -16.24 -2.95 8.12
CA GLY A 49 -14.94 -2.98 8.78
C GLY A 49 -14.19 -1.65 8.70
N ARG A 50 -12.91 -1.67 9.05
CA ARG A 50 -11.94 -0.57 8.86
C ARG A 50 -11.17 -0.81 7.57
N LEU A 51 -11.09 0.19 6.71
CA LEU A 51 -10.38 0.12 5.43
C LEU A 51 -9.24 1.15 5.39
N GLY A 52 -8.01 0.69 5.50
CA GLY A 52 -6.80 1.49 5.37
C GLY A 52 -6.24 1.42 3.96
N ILE A 53 -5.99 2.56 3.33
CA ILE A 53 -5.47 2.64 1.96
C ILE A 53 -4.36 3.68 1.89
N CYS A 54 -3.34 3.39 1.08
CA CYS A 54 -2.38 4.37 0.60
C CYS A 54 -2.10 4.13 -0.89
N LEU A 55 -2.38 5.14 -1.71
CA LEU A 55 -1.94 5.25 -3.10
C LEU A 55 -0.74 6.19 -3.13
N LEU A 56 0.41 5.69 -3.60
CA LEU A 56 1.65 6.45 -3.71
C LEU A 56 2.08 6.52 -5.18
N ASP A 57 2.28 7.71 -5.67
CA ASP A 57 2.89 7.98 -6.96
C ASP A 57 4.42 7.88 -6.84
N SER A 58 5.02 6.90 -7.53
CA SER A 58 6.47 6.69 -7.42
C SER A 58 7.30 7.78 -8.09
N ALA A 59 6.76 8.51 -9.07
CA ALA A 59 7.47 9.58 -9.75
C ALA A 59 7.63 10.83 -8.87
N THR A 60 6.56 11.20 -8.16
CA THR A 60 6.50 12.44 -7.38
C THR A 60 6.67 12.23 -5.89
N GLY A 61 6.50 11.00 -5.40
CA GLY A 61 6.46 10.68 -3.98
C GLY A 61 5.16 11.11 -3.28
N ARG A 62 4.19 11.64 -4.00
CA ARG A 62 2.90 12.06 -3.46
C ARG A 62 2.03 10.87 -3.11
N ARG A 63 1.24 11.03 -2.06
CA ARG A 63 0.32 9.99 -1.62
C ARG A 63 -1.08 10.55 -1.35
N ILE A 64 -2.08 9.68 -1.54
CA ILE A 64 -3.43 9.86 -1.05
C ILE A 64 -3.76 8.65 -0.21
N GLY A 65 -4.34 8.87 0.93
CA GLY A 65 -4.70 7.77 1.80
C GLY A 65 -6.03 7.98 2.52
N GLN A 66 -6.52 6.86 3.05
CA GLN A 66 -7.59 6.77 4.03
C GLN A 66 -7.07 5.91 5.17
N ARG A 67 -7.17 6.36 6.43
CA ARG A 67 -6.56 5.69 7.59
C ARG A 67 -5.12 5.23 7.34
N GLU A 68 -4.39 5.98 6.53
CA GLU A 68 -3.10 5.54 5.98
C GLU A 68 -2.00 5.40 7.04
N ASP A 69 -2.15 6.05 8.18
CA ASP A 69 -1.22 6.00 9.30
C ASP A 69 -1.74 5.15 10.49
N GLU A 70 -2.93 4.54 10.36
CA GLU A 70 -3.46 3.60 11.34
C GLU A 70 -2.85 2.20 11.16
N ARG A 71 -2.75 1.43 12.27
CA ARG A 71 -2.23 0.06 12.22
C ARG A 71 -3.27 -0.94 11.75
N PHE A 72 -2.81 -1.84 10.90
CA PHE A 72 -3.56 -2.98 10.37
C PHE A 72 -2.73 -4.26 10.47
N PRO A 73 -3.36 -5.44 10.69
CA PRO A 73 -2.66 -6.71 10.70
C PRO A 73 -2.05 -6.98 9.32
N LEU A 74 -0.79 -7.43 9.31
CA LEU A 74 -0.09 -7.79 8.08
C LEU A 74 -0.76 -8.96 7.36
N CYS A 75 -1.14 -9.98 8.12
CA CYS A 75 -1.41 -11.30 7.55
C CYS A 75 -0.33 -11.63 6.49
N SER A 76 -0.64 -12.40 5.48
CA SER A 76 0.35 -12.84 4.49
C SER A 76 1.02 -11.74 3.65
N THR A 77 0.70 -10.46 3.83
CA THR A 77 1.47 -9.38 3.16
C THR A 77 2.91 -9.29 3.69
N PHE A 78 3.20 -9.78 4.92
CA PHE A 78 4.56 -9.87 5.44
C PHE A 78 5.50 -10.73 4.56
N LYS A 79 4.95 -11.69 3.82
CA LYS A 79 5.71 -12.62 2.96
C LYS A 79 6.47 -11.89 1.85
N PHE A 80 5.95 -10.75 1.39
CA PHE A 80 6.67 -9.84 0.49
C PHE A 80 7.96 -9.31 1.14
N VAL A 81 7.85 -8.83 2.36
CA VAL A 81 9.01 -8.32 3.12
C VAL A 81 9.99 -9.43 3.47
N LEU A 82 9.49 -10.62 3.82
CA LEU A 82 10.31 -11.79 4.11
C LEU A 82 11.12 -12.23 2.88
N ALA A 83 10.50 -12.32 1.71
CA ALA A 83 11.18 -12.64 0.46
C ALA A 83 12.24 -11.59 0.11
N ALA A 84 11.96 -10.31 0.33
CA ALA A 84 12.92 -9.22 0.14
C ALA A 84 14.12 -9.32 1.10
N ALA A 85 13.89 -9.65 2.38
CA ALA A 85 14.94 -9.85 3.36
C ALA A 85 15.86 -11.04 2.98
N VAL A 86 15.27 -12.14 2.47
CA VAL A 86 16.04 -13.28 1.92
C VAL A 86 16.91 -12.83 0.74
N LEU A 87 16.34 -12.09 -0.20
CA LEU A 87 17.06 -11.59 -1.38
C LEU A 87 18.18 -10.62 -0.99
N GLN A 88 17.98 -9.77 0.02
CA GLN A 88 19.06 -8.90 0.50
C GLN A 88 20.24 -9.69 1.07
N ARG A 89 20.00 -10.80 1.78
CA ARG A 89 21.07 -11.68 2.23
C ARG A 89 21.79 -12.38 1.07
N VAL A 90 21.06 -12.70 0.01
CA VAL A 90 21.67 -13.22 -1.22
C VAL A 90 22.55 -12.15 -1.87
N ASP A 91 22.08 -10.92 -1.96
CA ASP A 91 22.85 -9.79 -2.51
C ASP A 91 24.14 -9.51 -1.73
N LYS A 92 24.14 -9.77 -0.41
CA LYS A 92 25.32 -9.66 0.46
C LYS A 92 26.25 -10.89 0.42
N GLY A 93 25.88 -11.96 -0.29
CA GLY A 93 26.64 -13.21 -0.33
C GLY A 93 26.51 -14.07 0.94
N GLU A 94 25.60 -13.71 1.86
CA GLU A 94 25.36 -14.45 3.12
C GLU A 94 24.48 -15.68 2.92
N LEU A 95 23.76 -15.75 1.81
CA LEU A 95 22.84 -16.82 1.49
C LEU A 95 22.87 -17.10 -0.03
N THR A 96 22.53 -18.33 -0.43
CA THR A 96 22.31 -18.68 -1.83
C THR A 96 20.88 -19.15 -2.07
N LEU A 97 20.31 -18.75 -3.19
CA LEU A 97 18.95 -19.19 -3.59
C LEU A 97 18.86 -20.69 -3.82
N GLY A 98 19.98 -21.36 -4.14
CA GLY A 98 20.07 -22.80 -4.32
C GLY A 98 20.17 -23.61 -3.02
N LYS A 99 20.41 -22.97 -1.86
CA LYS A 99 20.49 -23.69 -0.56
C LYS A 99 19.23 -24.50 -0.32
N ARG A 100 19.39 -25.79 -0.02
CA ARG A 100 18.29 -26.72 0.23
C ARG A 100 17.84 -26.66 1.70
N VAL A 101 16.53 -26.60 1.90
CA VAL A 101 15.87 -26.64 3.21
C VAL A 101 15.01 -27.88 3.28
N LYS A 102 15.20 -28.72 4.30
CA LYS A 102 14.40 -29.93 4.53
C LYS A 102 12.98 -29.55 4.97
N ILE A 103 12.01 -30.33 4.49
CA ILE A 103 10.60 -30.19 4.84
C ILE A 103 10.19 -31.43 5.64
N ARG A 104 9.81 -31.23 6.90
CA ARG A 104 9.40 -32.28 7.81
C ARG A 104 7.90 -32.29 7.97
N ALA A 105 7.30 -33.41 8.34
CA ALA A 105 5.88 -33.49 8.65
C ALA A 105 5.48 -32.50 9.78
N ALA A 106 6.37 -32.27 10.75
CA ALA A 106 6.15 -31.34 11.85
C ALA A 106 6.15 -29.84 11.42
N ASP A 107 6.64 -29.53 10.22
CA ASP A 107 6.65 -28.16 9.69
C ASP A 107 5.30 -27.79 9.02
N MET A 108 4.38 -28.76 8.86
CA MET A 108 3.13 -28.56 8.13
C MET A 108 2.11 -27.77 8.94
N LEU A 109 1.48 -26.81 8.25
CA LEU A 109 0.43 -25.94 8.74
C LEU A 109 -0.73 -25.92 7.73
N GLU A 110 -1.86 -25.35 8.13
CA GLU A 110 -2.91 -25.01 7.17
C GLU A 110 -2.35 -24.11 6.05
N HIS A 111 -2.90 -24.27 4.87
CA HIS A 111 -2.48 -23.58 3.65
C HIS A 111 -1.01 -23.84 3.26
N ALA A 112 -0.75 -25.11 2.87
CA ALA A 112 0.55 -25.61 2.44
C ALA A 112 0.55 -26.14 0.97
N PRO A 113 0.01 -25.39 -0.03
CA PRO A 113 -0.30 -25.96 -1.37
C PRO A 113 0.93 -26.42 -2.16
N VAL A 114 2.12 -26.01 -1.76
CA VAL A 114 3.40 -26.41 -2.35
C VAL A 114 4.16 -27.33 -1.40
N THR A 115 4.40 -26.90 -0.17
CA THR A 115 5.27 -27.63 0.78
C THR A 115 4.72 -28.99 1.17
N GLU A 116 3.40 -29.20 1.24
CA GLU A 116 2.78 -30.50 1.55
C GLU A 116 3.22 -31.63 0.61
N ARG A 117 3.49 -31.29 -0.67
CA ARG A 117 3.94 -32.24 -1.69
C ARG A 117 5.41 -32.63 -1.58
N HIS A 118 6.15 -31.99 -0.70
CA HIS A 118 7.59 -32.14 -0.53
C HIS A 118 8.00 -32.60 0.88
N VAL A 119 7.02 -33.08 1.68
CA VAL A 119 7.27 -33.63 3.02
C VAL A 119 8.22 -34.83 2.92
N GLY A 120 9.26 -34.86 3.74
CA GLY A 120 10.35 -35.83 3.72
C GLY A 120 11.47 -35.51 2.72
N GLY A 121 11.24 -34.55 1.82
CA GLY A 121 12.22 -34.04 0.86
C GLY A 121 12.81 -32.68 1.26
N SER A 122 13.10 -31.85 0.26
CA SER A 122 13.61 -30.49 0.47
C SER A 122 13.24 -29.59 -0.72
N LEU A 123 13.12 -28.29 -0.44
CA LEU A 123 13.04 -27.24 -1.45
C LEU A 123 14.25 -26.31 -1.32
N SER A 124 14.64 -25.68 -2.42
CA SER A 124 15.61 -24.59 -2.38
C SER A 124 14.98 -23.33 -1.78
N VAL A 125 15.83 -22.40 -1.32
CA VAL A 125 15.38 -21.09 -0.83
C VAL A 125 14.58 -20.34 -1.90
N ALA A 126 14.99 -20.43 -3.18
CA ALA A 126 14.23 -19.85 -4.28
C ALA A 126 12.81 -20.43 -4.41
N GLU A 127 12.69 -21.78 -4.32
CA GLU A 127 11.39 -22.48 -4.38
C GLU A 127 10.51 -22.12 -3.18
N LEU A 128 11.06 -21.98 -1.98
CA LEU A 128 10.33 -21.53 -0.79
C LEU A 128 9.84 -20.07 -0.95
N CYS A 129 10.70 -19.16 -1.42
CA CYS A 129 10.31 -17.79 -1.70
C CYS A 129 9.18 -17.75 -2.76
N ARG A 130 9.31 -18.54 -3.82
CA ARG A 130 8.28 -18.65 -4.85
C ARG A 130 6.97 -19.20 -4.31
N ALA A 131 7.01 -20.23 -3.49
CA ALA A 131 5.84 -20.83 -2.85
C ALA A 131 5.10 -19.83 -1.96
N THR A 132 5.84 -19.12 -1.12
CA THR A 132 5.26 -18.14 -0.19
C THR A 132 4.74 -16.88 -0.90
N MET A 133 5.39 -16.45 -1.98
CA MET A 133 4.96 -15.26 -2.73
C MET A 133 3.77 -15.53 -3.65
N ILE A 134 3.82 -16.62 -4.44
CA ILE A 134 2.83 -16.90 -5.49
C ILE A 134 1.58 -17.57 -4.93
N HIS A 135 1.77 -18.51 -3.98
CA HIS A 135 0.69 -19.32 -3.43
C HIS A 135 0.39 -19.03 -1.97
N SER A 136 1.13 -18.09 -1.37
CA SER A 136 0.98 -17.74 0.05
C SER A 136 1.20 -18.91 1.02
N ASP A 137 2.03 -19.91 0.66
CA ASP A 137 2.34 -21.11 1.44
C ASP A 137 2.89 -20.74 2.85
N ASN A 138 2.20 -21.18 3.91
CA ASN A 138 2.54 -20.81 5.29
C ASN A 138 3.79 -21.55 5.81
N PRO A 139 3.91 -22.90 5.65
CA PRO A 139 5.15 -23.58 6.02
C PRO A 139 6.39 -23.05 5.29
N ALA A 140 6.25 -22.69 4.00
CA ALA A 140 7.38 -22.10 3.27
C ALA A 140 7.86 -20.80 3.92
N ALA A 141 6.93 -19.95 4.38
CA ALA A 141 7.29 -18.72 5.09
C ALA A 141 8.00 -19.02 6.41
N ASN A 142 7.47 -19.95 7.22
CA ASN A 142 8.09 -20.32 8.50
C ASN A 142 9.48 -20.94 8.31
N LEU A 143 9.71 -21.71 7.25
CA LEU A 143 11.01 -22.27 6.90
C LEU A 143 12.03 -21.21 6.44
N LEU A 144 11.57 -20.04 5.98
CA LEU A 144 12.45 -18.92 5.61
C LEU A 144 12.85 -18.04 6.79
N PHE A 145 12.04 -17.94 7.86
CA PHE A 145 12.33 -17.09 9.01
C PHE A 145 13.72 -17.32 9.64
N PRO A 146 14.17 -18.56 9.91
CA PRO A 146 15.51 -18.78 10.45
C PRO A 146 16.64 -18.22 9.56
N LEU A 147 16.39 -18.13 8.25
CA LEU A 147 17.39 -17.63 7.31
C LEU A 147 17.55 -16.10 7.35
N VAL A 148 16.63 -15.39 7.99
CA VAL A 148 16.66 -13.93 8.12
C VAL A 148 16.78 -13.46 9.57
N GLY A 149 16.94 -14.36 10.53
CA GLY A 149 17.08 -14.08 11.97
C GLY A 149 15.73 -14.00 12.68
N GLU A 150 14.79 -14.87 12.32
CA GLU A 150 13.47 -15.01 12.91
C GLU A 150 12.58 -13.74 12.71
N PRO A 151 11.37 -13.62 13.27
CA PRO A 151 10.55 -12.42 13.16
C PRO A 151 11.27 -11.14 13.61
N ALA A 152 12.12 -11.24 14.64
CA ALA A 152 12.92 -10.11 15.11
C ALA A 152 13.92 -9.62 14.04
N GLY A 153 14.56 -10.55 13.31
CA GLY A 153 15.45 -10.24 12.21
C GLY A 153 14.71 -9.59 11.03
N LEU A 154 13.48 -10.01 10.74
CA LEU A 154 12.63 -9.36 9.74
C LEU A 154 12.28 -7.93 10.16
N THR A 155 11.95 -7.71 11.43
CA THR A 155 11.72 -6.35 11.97
C THR A 155 12.99 -5.50 11.89
N ALA A 156 14.17 -6.08 12.19
CA ALA A 156 15.44 -5.36 12.06
C ALA A 156 15.75 -4.98 10.59
N PHE A 157 15.48 -5.89 9.64
CA PHE A 157 15.57 -5.60 8.20
C PHE A 157 14.70 -4.39 7.82
N LEU A 158 13.44 -4.37 8.26
CA LEU A 158 12.53 -3.23 8.01
C LEU A 158 13.10 -1.92 8.55
N ARG A 159 13.64 -1.90 9.77
CA ARG A 159 14.31 -0.71 10.33
C ARG A 159 15.51 -0.30 9.48
N GLY A 160 16.28 -1.26 9.00
CA GLY A 160 17.45 -1.03 8.14
C GLY A 160 17.13 -0.39 6.79
N ILE A 161 15.91 -0.58 6.28
CA ILE A 161 15.43 0.07 5.04
C ILE A 161 14.57 1.30 5.28
N GLY A 162 14.46 1.77 6.55
CA GLY A 162 13.77 3.01 6.91
C GLY A 162 12.29 2.84 7.29
N ASP A 163 11.74 1.63 7.36
CA ASP A 163 10.38 1.40 7.84
C ASP A 163 10.35 1.31 9.38
N ALA A 164 9.92 2.38 10.03
CA ALA A 164 9.81 2.47 11.48
C ALA A 164 8.51 1.87 12.05
N HIS A 165 7.54 1.54 11.21
CA HIS A 165 6.19 1.18 11.63
C HIS A 165 5.89 -0.31 11.52
N THR A 166 6.24 -0.94 10.41
CA THR A 166 5.97 -2.37 10.16
C THR A 166 6.81 -3.23 11.11
N ARG A 167 6.19 -4.26 11.64
CA ARG A 167 6.87 -5.22 12.52
C ARG A 167 6.33 -6.63 12.35
N SER A 168 7.21 -7.60 12.50
CA SER A 168 6.92 -9.03 12.58
C SER A 168 7.35 -9.53 13.96
N ASP A 169 6.48 -10.25 14.62
CA ASP A 169 6.69 -10.68 16.02
C ASP A 169 6.49 -12.19 16.20
N ARG A 170 5.64 -12.79 15.37
CA ARG A 170 5.20 -14.18 15.49
C ARG A 170 5.36 -14.90 14.14
N HIS A 171 5.30 -16.23 14.20
CA HIS A 171 5.23 -17.10 13.03
C HIS A 171 3.77 -17.32 12.58
N GLU A 172 3.59 -17.94 11.41
CA GLU A 172 2.31 -18.53 11.02
C GLU A 172 1.99 -19.72 11.93
N PRO A 173 0.74 -19.92 12.37
CA PRO A 173 -0.44 -19.11 12.07
C PRO A 173 -0.71 -18.00 13.11
N GLU A 174 0.05 -17.89 14.21
CA GLU A 174 -0.21 -16.98 15.34
C GLU A 174 -0.15 -15.51 14.95
N MET A 175 0.63 -15.16 13.92
CA MET A 175 0.72 -13.79 13.42
C MET A 175 -0.60 -13.24 12.85
N ASN A 176 -1.56 -14.12 12.53
CA ASN A 176 -2.87 -13.73 12.02
C ASN A 176 -3.86 -13.37 13.14
N ARG A 177 -3.47 -13.54 14.41
CA ARG A 177 -4.29 -13.17 15.58
C ARG A 177 -4.08 -11.71 15.91
N PHE A 178 -4.96 -10.87 15.40
CA PHE A 178 -4.96 -9.44 15.68
C PHE A 178 -5.96 -9.10 16.80
N ALA A 179 -5.57 -8.19 17.68
CA ALA A 179 -6.47 -7.55 18.66
C ALA A 179 -6.32 -6.04 18.59
N PRO A 180 -7.40 -5.26 18.78
CA PRO A 180 -7.30 -3.80 18.85
C PRO A 180 -6.27 -3.34 19.89
N GLY A 181 -5.37 -2.43 19.49
CA GLY A 181 -4.29 -1.93 20.35
C GLY A 181 -3.04 -2.81 20.40
N ASP A 182 -3.06 -4.04 19.90
CA ASP A 182 -1.87 -4.89 19.78
C ASP A 182 -1.04 -4.48 18.55
N PRO A 183 0.20 -3.99 18.72
CA PRO A 183 1.03 -3.57 17.60
C PRO A 183 1.72 -4.75 16.89
N ARG A 184 1.69 -5.98 17.44
CA ARG A 184 2.40 -7.13 16.87
C ARG A 184 1.86 -7.50 15.51
N ASP A 185 2.79 -7.84 14.60
CA ASP A 185 2.52 -8.27 13.23
C ASP A 185 1.63 -7.29 12.45
N THR A 186 1.89 -5.98 12.63
CA THR A 186 1.13 -4.91 11.98
C THR A 186 2.02 -4.01 11.13
N THR A 187 1.35 -3.29 10.23
CA THR A 187 1.90 -2.18 9.45
C THR A 187 0.92 -1.01 9.45
N THR A 188 1.30 0.10 8.80
CA THR A 188 0.36 1.11 8.32
C THR A 188 0.34 1.10 6.80
N PRO A 189 -0.78 1.42 6.13
CA PRO A 189 -0.82 1.50 4.68
C PRO A 189 0.28 2.37 4.07
N ALA A 190 0.55 3.53 4.68
CA ALA A 190 1.59 4.44 4.24
C ALA A 190 3.00 3.85 4.39
N ALA A 191 3.30 3.18 5.51
CA ALA A 191 4.59 2.53 5.73
C ALA A 191 4.83 1.42 4.70
N MET A 192 3.83 0.57 4.46
CA MET A 192 3.96 -0.50 3.48
C MET A 192 4.08 0.04 2.04
N ALA A 193 3.40 1.13 1.69
CA ALA A 193 3.58 1.77 0.38
C ALA A 193 5.01 2.33 0.21
N ALA A 194 5.59 2.92 1.26
CA ALA A 194 6.98 3.36 1.26
C ALA A 194 7.95 2.17 1.17
N THR A 195 7.67 1.06 1.88
CA THR A 195 8.45 -0.17 1.82
C THR A 195 8.42 -0.80 0.43
N LEU A 196 7.25 -0.86 -0.23
CA LEU A 196 7.14 -1.27 -1.63
C LEU A 196 8.03 -0.42 -2.53
N ARG A 197 8.01 0.92 -2.38
CA ARG A 197 8.86 1.83 -3.15
C ARG A 197 10.33 1.54 -2.95
N THR A 198 10.78 1.42 -1.71
CA THR A 198 12.18 1.16 -1.36
C THR A 198 12.69 -0.16 -1.92
N LEU A 199 11.87 -1.22 -1.86
CA LEU A 199 12.27 -2.57 -2.26
C LEU A 199 12.13 -2.82 -3.77
N LEU A 200 11.14 -2.22 -4.44
CA LEU A 200 10.87 -2.48 -5.86
C LEU A 200 11.47 -1.44 -6.80
N LEU A 201 11.74 -0.23 -6.32
CA LEU A 201 12.16 0.90 -7.15
C LEU A 201 13.44 1.59 -6.64
N GLY A 202 13.79 1.41 -5.36
CA GLY A 202 14.99 1.94 -4.74
C GLY A 202 16.21 1.01 -4.91
N ASP A 203 17.22 1.23 -4.11
CA ASP A 203 18.52 0.56 -4.12
C ASP A 203 18.76 -0.42 -2.96
N ALA A 204 17.71 -0.70 -2.17
CA ALA A 204 17.78 -1.65 -1.04
C ALA A 204 18.08 -3.10 -1.47
N LEU A 205 17.83 -3.43 -2.74
CA LEU A 205 18.16 -4.70 -3.38
C LEU A 205 18.96 -4.47 -4.66
N GLN A 206 19.82 -5.42 -5.03
CA GLN A 206 20.46 -5.43 -6.33
C GLN A 206 19.43 -5.55 -7.48
N PRO A 207 19.71 -5.06 -8.69
CA PRO A 207 18.77 -5.08 -9.81
C PRO A 207 18.16 -6.45 -10.10
N ALA A 208 18.96 -7.53 -10.03
CA ALA A 208 18.48 -8.89 -10.24
C ALA A 208 17.48 -9.34 -9.16
N SER A 209 17.75 -9.04 -7.89
CA SER A 209 16.88 -9.35 -6.77
C SER A 209 15.58 -8.53 -6.80
N ARG A 210 15.65 -7.24 -7.15
CA ARG A 210 14.44 -6.43 -7.40
C ARG A 210 13.56 -7.00 -8.49
N LYS A 211 14.17 -7.39 -9.60
CA LYS A 211 13.45 -8.02 -10.71
C LYS A 211 12.78 -9.31 -10.25
N GLN A 212 13.50 -10.16 -9.54
CA GLN A 212 12.97 -11.44 -9.05
C GLN A 212 11.81 -11.24 -8.08
N LEU A 213 11.89 -10.27 -7.16
CA LEU A 213 10.81 -9.94 -6.24
C LEU A 213 9.58 -9.43 -6.99
N THR A 214 9.79 -8.57 -7.97
CA THR A 214 8.73 -8.05 -8.85
C THR A 214 8.07 -9.15 -9.65
N ASP A 215 8.84 -10.07 -10.22
CA ASP A 215 8.32 -11.20 -11.02
C ASP A 215 7.44 -12.10 -10.13
N TRP A 216 7.84 -12.40 -8.90
CA TRP A 216 7.00 -13.18 -7.97
C TRP A 216 5.69 -12.48 -7.61
N MET A 217 5.68 -11.14 -7.49
CA MET A 217 4.43 -10.38 -7.30
C MET A 217 3.53 -10.45 -8.53
N ILE A 218 4.08 -10.36 -9.74
CA ILE A 218 3.32 -10.46 -11.00
C ILE A 218 2.70 -11.85 -11.15
N ASP A 219 3.45 -12.88 -10.76
CA ASP A 219 3.02 -14.28 -10.84
C ASP A 219 2.03 -14.69 -9.73
N ASN A 220 1.74 -13.83 -8.76
CA ASN A 220 0.81 -14.13 -7.65
C ASN A 220 -0.53 -14.65 -8.18
N ARG A 221 -1.06 -15.70 -7.52
CA ARG A 221 -2.34 -16.36 -7.85
C ARG A 221 -3.42 -16.16 -6.79
N THR A 222 -3.11 -15.46 -5.71
CA THR A 222 -4.07 -15.26 -4.61
C THR A 222 -4.82 -13.93 -4.71
N GLY A 223 -4.44 -13.05 -5.66
CA GLY A 223 -4.99 -11.72 -5.85
C GLY A 223 -5.96 -11.54 -7.02
N ASP A 224 -6.26 -12.63 -7.76
CA ASP A 224 -7.04 -12.54 -9.00
C ASP A 224 -8.46 -11.95 -8.82
N THR A 225 -9.03 -12.02 -7.61
CA THR A 225 -10.36 -11.49 -7.25
C THR A 225 -10.28 -10.13 -6.52
N CYS A 226 -9.08 -9.68 -6.12
CA CYS A 226 -8.82 -8.49 -5.31
C CYS A 226 -8.47 -7.26 -6.17
N LEU A 227 -7.41 -6.54 -5.84
CA LEU A 227 -6.99 -5.32 -6.57
C LEU A 227 -6.87 -5.57 -8.07
N ARG A 228 -6.32 -6.71 -8.46
CA ARG A 228 -6.14 -7.12 -9.88
C ARG A 228 -7.45 -7.07 -10.66
N ALA A 229 -8.54 -7.56 -10.08
CA ALA A 229 -9.85 -7.61 -10.73
C ALA A 229 -10.48 -6.22 -10.97
N GLY A 230 -10.01 -5.18 -10.25
CA GLY A 230 -10.52 -3.82 -10.36
C GLY A 230 -9.84 -2.97 -11.43
N LEU A 231 -8.75 -3.48 -12.02
CA LEU A 231 -7.99 -2.72 -13.01
C LEU A 231 -8.53 -2.91 -14.43
N PRO A 232 -8.56 -1.86 -15.25
CA PRO A 232 -8.94 -1.95 -16.64
C PRO A 232 -7.95 -2.79 -17.46
N ARG A 233 -8.42 -3.25 -18.60
CA ARG A 233 -7.58 -3.97 -19.57
C ARG A 233 -6.37 -3.13 -19.97
N GLY A 234 -5.19 -3.77 -20.01
CA GLY A 234 -3.92 -3.14 -20.38
C GLY A 234 -3.08 -2.67 -19.19
N TRP A 235 -3.66 -2.55 -17.99
CA TRP A 235 -2.86 -2.36 -16.79
C TRP A 235 -2.10 -3.63 -16.43
N LYS A 236 -0.87 -3.49 -15.93
CA LYS A 236 -0.09 -4.58 -15.36
C LYS A 236 -0.03 -4.40 -13.84
N ILE A 237 -0.09 -5.50 -13.11
CA ILE A 237 -0.02 -5.52 -11.65
C ILE A 237 0.91 -6.62 -11.16
N GLY A 238 1.67 -6.32 -10.11
CA GLY A 238 2.26 -7.31 -9.21
C GLY A 238 1.69 -7.08 -7.82
N ASP A 239 1.21 -8.12 -7.15
CA ASP A 239 0.53 -7.98 -5.87
C ASP A 239 0.90 -9.08 -4.87
N LYS A 240 0.61 -8.83 -3.58
CA LYS A 240 0.65 -9.83 -2.52
C LYS A 240 -0.52 -9.64 -1.58
N THR A 241 -1.36 -10.67 -1.47
CA THR A 241 -2.53 -10.66 -0.59
C THR A 241 -2.23 -11.09 0.85
N GLY A 242 -3.15 -10.76 1.75
CA GLY A 242 -3.20 -11.24 3.12
C GLY A 242 -4.63 -11.53 3.57
N SER A 243 -4.82 -12.52 4.45
CA SER A 243 -6.10 -12.83 5.09
C SER A 243 -5.87 -13.61 6.39
N ASN A 244 -6.76 -13.42 7.36
CA ASN A 244 -6.84 -14.27 8.55
C ASN A 244 -7.93 -15.33 8.45
N GLY A 245 -8.58 -15.46 7.29
CA GLY A 245 -9.68 -16.40 7.03
C GLY A 245 -11.05 -15.96 7.52
N SER A 246 -11.15 -14.94 8.39
CA SER A 246 -12.41 -14.53 9.03
C SER A 246 -12.90 -13.14 8.58
N ASP A 247 -12.24 -12.08 9.02
CA ASP A 247 -12.70 -10.69 8.89
C ASP A 247 -11.68 -9.74 8.25
N THR A 248 -10.51 -10.27 7.88
CA THR A 248 -9.40 -9.47 7.34
C THR A 248 -9.08 -9.89 5.91
N ARG A 249 -8.95 -8.89 5.02
CA ARG A 249 -8.48 -9.07 3.65
C ARG A 249 -7.60 -7.89 3.24
N ASN A 250 -6.37 -8.19 2.85
CA ASN A 250 -5.35 -7.21 2.48
C ASN A 250 -4.84 -7.49 1.07
N ASP A 251 -4.36 -6.43 0.41
CA ASP A 251 -3.62 -6.56 -0.83
C ASP A 251 -2.66 -5.38 -1.00
N ILE A 252 -1.41 -5.66 -1.35
CA ILE A 252 -0.38 -4.65 -1.60
C ILE A 252 0.16 -4.84 -3.01
N ALA A 253 0.28 -3.75 -3.78
CA ALA A 253 0.52 -3.84 -5.20
C ALA A 253 1.43 -2.76 -5.77
N ILE A 254 2.14 -3.13 -6.85
CA ILE A 254 2.75 -2.22 -7.80
C ILE A 254 1.94 -2.28 -9.11
N LEU A 255 1.55 -1.11 -9.62
CA LEU A 255 0.64 -0.95 -10.75
C LEU A 255 1.34 -0.19 -11.88
N TRP A 256 1.33 -0.75 -13.08
CA TRP A 256 1.80 -0.07 -14.28
C TRP A 256 0.62 0.30 -15.17
N GLN A 257 0.37 1.60 -15.26
CA GLN A 257 -0.67 2.16 -16.11
C GLN A 257 -0.14 2.32 -17.54
N PRO A 258 -0.91 1.96 -18.59
CA PRO A 258 -0.53 2.20 -19.96
C PRO A 258 -0.21 3.68 -20.22
N GLY A 259 0.88 3.94 -20.94
CA GLY A 259 1.33 5.30 -21.25
C GLY A 259 2.07 6.04 -20.12
N ARG A 260 2.15 5.46 -18.92
CA ARG A 260 2.87 6.03 -17.79
C ARG A 260 4.21 5.31 -17.58
N GLN A 261 5.31 6.08 -17.42
CA GLN A 261 6.63 5.49 -17.17
C GLN A 261 6.82 5.01 -15.74
N ALA A 262 6.41 5.79 -14.76
CA ALA A 262 6.57 5.47 -13.36
C ALA A 262 5.34 4.74 -12.79
N PRO A 263 5.50 3.62 -12.07
CA PRO A 263 4.38 2.88 -11.52
C PRO A 263 3.73 3.59 -10.33
N LEU A 264 2.51 3.18 -10.01
CA LEU A 264 1.83 3.51 -8.76
C LEU A 264 2.03 2.37 -7.76
N LEU A 265 2.04 2.70 -6.48
CA LEU A 265 2.05 1.73 -5.39
C LEU A 265 0.74 1.88 -4.62
N LEU A 266 0.02 0.79 -4.46
CA LEU A 266 -1.28 0.76 -3.81
C LEU A 266 -1.28 -0.27 -2.70
N THR A 267 -1.64 0.13 -1.49
CA THR A 267 -1.85 -0.75 -0.36
C THR A 267 -3.27 -0.63 0.14
N ALA A 268 -3.94 -1.75 0.38
CA ALA A 268 -5.30 -1.82 0.89
C ALA A 268 -5.39 -2.88 1.99
N TYR A 269 -5.86 -2.47 3.16
CA TYR A 269 -5.99 -3.29 4.37
C TYR A 269 -7.40 -3.18 4.89
N LEU A 270 -8.18 -4.25 4.77
CA LEU A 270 -9.53 -4.35 5.32
C LEU A 270 -9.52 -5.27 6.54
N ASN A 271 -9.94 -4.77 7.70
CA ASN A 271 -9.95 -5.51 8.96
C ASN A 271 -11.24 -5.29 9.74
N GLY A 272 -11.72 -6.34 10.42
CA GLY A 272 -12.98 -6.31 11.17
C GLY A 272 -14.20 -6.23 10.27
N ALA A 273 -14.12 -6.69 9.03
CA ALA A 273 -15.22 -6.69 8.09
C ALA A 273 -16.33 -7.66 8.52
N THR A 274 -17.59 -7.21 8.43
CA THR A 274 -18.75 -8.03 8.78
C THR A 274 -19.35 -8.79 7.61
N VAL A 275 -18.83 -8.52 6.40
CA VAL A 275 -19.26 -9.18 5.17
C VAL A 275 -18.49 -10.48 4.93
N ASP A 276 -18.99 -11.34 4.04
CA ASP A 276 -18.37 -12.61 3.66
C ASP A 276 -17.06 -12.44 2.86
N ALA A 277 -16.38 -13.55 2.56
CA ALA A 277 -15.09 -13.55 1.88
C ALA A 277 -15.18 -12.93 0.47
N ALA A 278 -16.24 -13.26 -0.29
CA ALA A 278 -16.42 -12.75 -1.65
C ALA A 278 -16.65 -11.23 -1.65
N ALA A 279 -17.41 -10.71 -0.67
CA ALA A 279 -17.65 -9.29 -0.53
C ALA A 279 -16.38 -8.54 -0.04
N ARG A 280 -15.50 -9.17 0.77
CA ARG A 280 -14.20 -8.61 1.11
C ARG A 280 -13.29 -8.49 -0.12
N ASP A 281 -13.25 -9.52 -0.97
CA ASP A 281 -12.52 -9.47 -2.25
C ASP A 281 -13.10 -8.37 -3.16
N ALA A 282 -14.42 -8.26 -3.26
CA ALA A 282 -15.10 -7.22 -4.04
C ALA A 282 -14.82 -5.80 -3.50
N ALA A 283 -14.64 -5.64 -2.19
CA ALA A 283 -14.22 -4.36 -1.60
C ALA A 283 -12.83 -3.95 -2.10
N LEU A 284 -11.85 -4.85 -2.09
CA LEU A 284 -10.50 -4.56 -2.63
C LEU A 284 -10.52 -4.32 -4.15
N LYS A 285 -11.31 -5.09 -4.90
CA LYS A 285 -11.57 -4.83 -6.32
C LYS A 285 -12.08 -3.39 -6.54
N ALA A 286 -13.05 -2.96 -5.76
CA ALA A 286 -13.62 -1.62 -5.85
C ALA A 286 -12.60 -0.51 -5.52
N VAL A 287 -11.65 -0.77 -4.59
CA VAL A 287 -10.53 0.16 -4.30
C VAL A 287 -9.69 0.42 -5.55
N ALA A 288 -9.27 -0.63 -6.27
CA ALA A 288 -8.49 -0.49 -7.49
C ALA A 288 -9.30 0.13 -8.63
N ALA A 289 -10.58 -0.22 -8.77
CA ALA A 289 -11.46 0.39 -9.76
C ALA A 289 -11.60 1.91 -9.56
N ALA A 290 -11.75 2.37 -8.31
CA ALA A 290 -11.78 3.80 -8.00
C ALA A 290 -10.47 4.49 -8.40
N VAL A 291 -9.30 3.88 -8.12
CA VAL A 291 -7.99 4.40 -8.55
C VAL A 291 -7.91 4.50 -10.08
N ALA A 292 -8.37 3.50 -10.79
CA ALA A 292 -8.32 3.49 -12.26
C ALA A 292 -9.24 4.55 -12.90
N MET A 293 -10.39 4.83 -12.28
CA MET A 293 -11.35 5.83 -12.77
C MET A 293 -10.88 7.26 -12.54
N THR A 294 -10.31 7.54 -11.38
CA THR A 294 -9.83 8.88 -10.99
C THR A 294 -8.37 9.12 -11.34
N GLY A 295 -7.57 8.06 -11.44
CA GLY A 295 -6.12 8.11 -11.63
C GLY A 295 -5.66 8.70 -12.96
N ALA A 296 -6.50 8.69 -13.99
CA ALA A 296 -6.19 9.35 -15.25
C ALA A 296 -6.11 10.89 -15.12
N GLY A 297 -6.86 11.50 -14.20
CA GLY A 297 -6.84 12.95 -13.94
C GLY A 297 -5.87 13.38 -12.84
N PHE A 298 -5.37 12.42 -12.03
CA PHE A 298 -4.54 12.70 -10.87
C PHE A 298 -3.07 12.98 -11.21
N ILE A 299 -2.65 12.63 -12.42
CA ILE A 299 -1.26 12.45 -12.81
C ILE A 299 -0.92 13.24 -14.10
N ASP A 300 -1.79 14.12 -14.57
CA ASP A 300 -1.57 14.90 -15.79
C ASP A 300 -0.56 16.03 -15.57
N ASP A 301 0.23 16.36 -16.62
CA ASP A 301 1.30 17.40 -16.63
C ASP A 301 0.83 18.80 -16.19
N ALA A 302 -0.47 19.08 -16.20
CA ALA A 302 -1.04 20.32 -15.67
C ALA A 302 -0.76 20.49 -14.17
N PHE A 303 -0.67 19.39 -13.44
CA PHE A 303 -0.35 19.35 -12.01
C PHE A 303 1.14 19.65 -11.73
N GLN A 304 2.03 19.30 -12.62
CA GLN A 304 3.47 19.61 -12.53
C GLN A 304 3.72 21.14 -12.59
N ARG A 305 2.83 21.91 -13.18
CA ARG A 305 2.99 23.36 -13.38
C ARG A 305 2.54 24.21 -12.19
N GLU A 306 1.54 23.80 -11.45
CA GLU A 306 0.99 24.58 -10.32
C GLU A 306 1.83 24.48 -9.03
N TRP A 307 2.75 23.51 -8.92
CA TRP A 307 3.53 23.26 -7.69
C TRP A 307 5.04 23.40 -7.86
N ARG A 308 5.51 24.04 -8.92
CA ARG A 308 6.87 24.58 -8.91
C ARG A 308 6.86 25.75 -7.92
N THR A 309 7.36 25.51 -6.71
CA THR A 309 7.67 26.59 -5.78
C THR A 309 8.60 27.59 -6.46
N PRO A 310 8.31 28.89 -6.41
CA PRO A 310 9.30 29.89 -6.81
C PRO A 310 10.31 29.97 -5.66
N THR A 311 11.38 29.20 -5.76
CA THR A 311 12.59 29.39 -4.95
C THR A 311 13.71 29.73 -5.90
N GLU A 312 13.83 31.01 -6.18
CA GLU A 312 15.09 31.68 -6.38
C GLU A 312 14.83 33.18 -6.35
N VAL A 313 14.82 33.72 -5.12
CA VAL A 313 15.12 35.14 -4.91
C VAL A 313 16.64 35.23 -4.96
N THR A 314 17.16 35.67 -6.10
CA THR A 314 18.56 36.07 -6.24
C THR A 314 18.82 37.27 -5.34
N PRO A 315 19.79 37.26 -4.42
CA PRO A 315 20.20 38.47 -3.71
C PRO A 315 20.96 39.38 -4.66
N ARG A 316 20.56 40.65 -4.68
CA ARG A 316 21.37 41.72 -5.23
C ARG A 316 22.42 42.16 -4.20
#